data_5e4094a6b10ddb475219107c168b3055
#
_entry.id   5e4094a6b10ddb475219107c168b3055
#
_cell.length_a   1.000
_cell.length_b   1.000
_cell.length_c   1.000
_cell.angle_alpha   90.00
_cell.angle_beta   90.00
_cell.angle_gamma   90.00
#
_symmetry.space_group_name_H-M   'P 1'
#
loop_
_entity.id
_entity.type
_entity.pdbx_description
1 polymer ?
#
loop_
_entity_poly.entity_id
_entity_poly.type
_entity_poly.pdbx_seq_one_letter_code
_entity_poly.pdbx_strand_id
1 'polypeptide(L)'
;MRSFFTIISKELLEFLRSYGLVVIVLFSFTLDIYIAGKGISLDAKNISTGVVDYSPGVISKKILSHLHAPQFKEPVFFLSQEEMMKAVRNKEIMLGIIFESDFERRLYKQNNPVVNILLDSTAATQSFMALSYIQNIIFKFQGKLLVPVKIQIHKLFNPNASYPYFMALSELLSVITLLSVVLTAAAFVKEKENGTWDIMLLMPVSSKAVILAKSFSQVIIVMAGTIISTGIILFGVFNLPINGSLTVFMILTFFYAFTSAGIGLFIASVAHDIIQVVQLSALIMMPVIFLSGAWTPVHAMHPVLQYLSILSPLRYYIQGSEGIFFRGTELIDLWEYFAGVIIIGGFIYIYGFRKIGKLF
;
A
#
# COMPACT_ATOMS: atom_id res chain seq x y z
N MET A 1 -19.67 -12.30 -33.43
CA MET A 1 -20.18 -11.94 -32.10
C MET A 1 -20.49 -13.15 -31.22
N ARG A 2 -21.22 -14.18 -31.70
CA ARG A 2 -21.51 -15.37 -30.87
C ARG A 2 -20.25 -16.03 -30.29
N SER A 3 -19.21 -16.27 -31.10
CA SER A 3 -17.94 -16.89 -30.65
C SER A 3 -17.24 -16.10 -29.54
N PHE A 4 -17.27 -14.77 -29.58
CA PHE A 4 -16.71 -13.93 -28.56
C PHE A 4 -17.34 -14.14 -27.17
N PHE A 5 -18.66 -14.10 -27.09
CA PHE A 5 -19.40 -14.36 -25.86
C PHE A 5 -19.27 -15.80 -25.35
N THR A 6 -19.19 -16.77 -26.31
CA THR A 6 -18.96 -18.18 -25.96
C THR A 6 -17.61 -18.38 -25.28
N ILE A 7 -16.55 -17.72 -25.78
CA ILE A 7 -15.21 -17.78 -25.16
C ILE A 7 -15.25 -17.14 -23.76
N ILE A 8 -15.87 -15.96 -23.60
CA ILE A 8 -16.02 -15.32 -22.28
C ILE A 8 -16.74 -16.27 -21.32
N SER A 9 -17.88 -16.85 -21.72
CA SER A 9 -18.61 -17.77 -20.86
C SER A 9 -17.79 -19.01 -20.50
N LYS A 10 -17.02 -19.57 -21.45
CA LYS A 10 -16.09 -20.67 -21.19
C LYS A 10 -15.06 -20.31 -20.14
N GLU A 11 -14.36 -19.17 -20.30
CA GLU A 11 -13.32 -18.73 -19.39
C GLU A 11 -13.86 -18.48 -17.98
N LEU A 12 -15.03 -17.82 -17.85
CA LEU A 12 -15.68 -17.57 -16.56
C LEU A 12 -16.11 -18.87 -15.89
N LEU A 13 -16.66 -19.83 -16.62
CA LEU A 13 -17.04 -21.15 -16.08
C LEU A 13 -15.80 -21.95 -15.66
N GLU A 14 -14.72 -21.89 -16.43
CA GLU A 14 -13.46 -22.55 -16.12
C GLU A 14 -12.85 -21.96 -14.84
N PHE A 15 -12.88 -20.63 -14.69
CA PHE A 15 -12.49 -19.96 -13.46
C PHE A 15 -13.31 -20.45 -12.26
N LEU A 16 -14.66 -20.42 -12.36
CA LEU A 16 -15.55 -20.82 -11.28
C LEU A 16 -15.40 -22.30 -10.89
N ARG A 17 -15.02 -23.16 -11.82
CA ARG A 17 -14.74 -24.58 -11.57
C ARG A 17 -13.35 -24.83 -10.98
N SER A 18 -12.45 -23.87 -11.08
CA SER A 18 -11.11 -23.94 -10.50
C SER A 18 -11.13 -23.45 -9.05
N TYR A 19 -11.52 -24.32 -8.11
CA TYR A 19 -11.63 -23.96 -6.69
C TYR A 19 -10.41 -23.25 -6.13
N GLY A 20 -9.19 -23.68 -6.51
CA GLY A 20 -7.94 -23.05 -6.07
C GLY A 20 -7.84 -21.59 -6.52
N LEU A 21 -8.15 -21.28 -7.79
CA LEU A 21 -8.14 -19.90 -8.29
C LEU A 21 -9.22 -19.04 -7.63
N VAL A 22 -10.42 -19.58 -7.45
CA VAL A 22 -11.52 -18.87 -6.78
C VAL A 22 -11.11 -18.51 -5.34
N VAL A 23 -10.54 -19.47 -4.60
CA VAL A 23 -10.08 -19.23 -3.21
C VAL A 23 -8.97 -18.18 -3.18
N ILE A 24 -7.99 -18.24 -4.07
CA ILE A 24 -6.90 -17.24 -4.15
C ILE A 24 -7.47 -15.85 -4.43
N VAL A 25 -8.35 -15.72 -5.41
CA VAL A 25 -8.96 -14.42 -5.77
C VAL A 25 -9.80 -13.88 -4.62
N LEU A 26 -10.64 -14.71 -3.98
CA LEU A 26 -11.44 -14.30 -2.83
C LEU A 26 -10.54 -13.90 -1.65
N PHE A 27 -9.51 -14.68 -1.36
CA PHE A 27 -8.54 -14.36 -0.32
C PHE A 27 -7.88 -12.99 -0.57
N SER A 28 -7.37 -12.77 -1.79
CA SER A 28 -6.68 -11.53 -2.15
C SER A 28 -7.60 -10.31 -2.09
N PHE A 29 -8.86 -10.43 -2.54
CA PHE A 29 -9.82 -9.32 -2.48
C PHE A 29 -10.50 -9.14 -1.10
N THR A 30 -10.29 -10.02 -0.14
CA THR A 30 -10.92 -9.91 1.18
C THR A 30 -9.90 -9.92 2.32
N LEU A 31 -9.37 -11.10 2.67
CA LEU A 31 -8.54 -11.27 3.85
C LEU A 31 -7.20 -10.55 3.73
N ASP A 32 -6.59 -10.55 2.56
CA ASP A 32 -5.31 -9.87 2.30
C ASP A 32 -5.43 -8.35 2.55
N ILE A 33 -6.44 -7.72 1.98
CA ILE A 33 -6.72 -6.29 2.18
C ILE A 33 -7.06 -5.98 3.65
N TYR A 34 -7.80 -6.89 4.31
CA TYR A 34 -8.08 -6.75 5.73
C TYR A 34 -6.82 -6.81 6.59
N ILE A 35 -5.91 -7.76 6.29
CA ILE A 35 -4.63 -7.91 6.99
C ILE A 35 -3.76 -6.68 6.74
N ALA A 36 -3.66 -6.20 5.50
CA ALA A 36 -2.89 -5.00 5.17
C ALA A 36 -3.41 -3.76 5.92
N GLY A 37 -4.73 -3.57 5.96
CA GLY A 37 -5.33 -2.43 6.64
C GLY A 37 -5.28 -2.49 8.17
N LYS A 38 -5.43 -3.67 8.78
CA LYS A 38 -5.42 -3.83 10.25
C LYS A 38 -4.11 -4.34 10.81
N GLY A 39 -3.38 -5.17 10.06
CA GLY A 39 -2.18 -5.85 10.54
C GLY A 39 -0.93 -4.97 10.58
N ILE A 40 -0.90 -3.94 9.75
CA ILE A 40 0.23 -3.00 9.67
C ILE A 40 -0.23 -1.66 10.25
N SER A 41 -0.23 -1.52 11.56
CA SER A 41 -0.34 -0.20 12.16
C SER A 41 1.05 0.43 12.24
N LEU A 42 1.27 1.52 11.51
CA LEU A 42 2.43 2.39 11.73
C LEU A 42 2.27 3.23 13.00
N ASP A 43 1.08 3.28 13.60
CA ASP A 43 0.91 3.90 14.90
C ASP A 43 1.82 3.17 15.90
N ALA A 44 2.84 3.85 16.37
CA ALA A 44 3.66 3.34 17.46
C ALA A 44 2.77 3.28 18.73
N LYS A 45 2.21 2.11 18.99
CA LYS A 45 1.41 1.81 20.18
C LYS A 45 2.21 0.90 21.08
N ASN A 46 1.99 1.05 22.39
CA ASN A 46 2.66 0.22 23.39
C ASN A 46 4.20 0.25 23.28
N ILE A 47 4.77 1.44 23.01
CA ILE A 47 6.23 1.65 22.97
C ILE A 47 6.80 1.26 24.31
N SER A 48 7.66 0.23 24.35
CA SER A 48 8.39 -0.14 25.55
C SER A 48 9.49 0.90 25.84
N THR A 49 9.39 1.57 26.97
CA THR A 49 10.24 2.70 27.33
C THR A 49 11.04 2.39 28.58
N GLY A 50 12.36 2.58 28.51
CA GLY A 50 13.26 2.56 29.67
C GLY A 50 13.60 3.98 30.10
N VAL A 51 13.82 4.17 31.40
CA VAL A 51 14.17 5.47 31.97
C VAL A 51 15.37 5.32 32.91
N VAL A 52 16.34 6.17 32.73
CA VAL A 52 17.41 6.42 33.71
C VAL A 52 17.32 7.87 34.14
N ASP A 53 17.00 8.10 35.41
CA ASP A 53 16.86 9.44 35.96
C ASP A 53 17.92 9.70 37.02
N TYR A 54 19.00 10.38 36.62
CA TYR A 54 20.07 10.81 37.55
C TYR A 54 19.75 12.14 38.26
N SER A 55 18.61 12.78 37.91
CA SER A 55 18.17 14.05 38.50
C SER A 55 16.68 13.96 38.85
N PRO A 56 16.29 13.05 39.78
CA PRO A 56 14.89 12.81 40.08
C PRO A 56 14.26 14.06 40.73
N GLY A 57 13.46 14.76 39.94
CA GLY A 57 12.84 16.01 40.36
C GLY A 57 11.37 16.13 39.93
N VAL A 58 10.84 17.33 40.08
CA VAL A 58 9.42 17.60 39.76
C VAL A 58 9.19 17.56 38.23
N ILE A 59 10.16 18.05 37.46
CA ILE A 59 10.04 18.20 36.02
C ILE A 59 10.23 16.87 35.31
N SER A 60 11.26 16.08 35.67
CA SER A 60 11.50 14.76 35.12
C SER A 60 10.27 13.85 35.34
N LYS A 61 9.75 13.82 36.57
CA LYS A 61 8.51 13.09 36.91
C LYS A 61 7.31 13.55 36.09
N LYS A 62 7.18 14.85 35.85
CA LYS A 62 6.08 15.41 35.08
C LYS A 62 6.20 15.08 33.58
N ILE A 63 7.39 15.02 33.01
CA ILE A 63 7.61 14.54 31.63
C ILE A 63 7.23 13.06 31.55
N LEU A 64 7.70 12.25 32.49
CA LEU A 64 7.42 10.82 32.53
C LEU A 64 5.93 10.49 32.72
N SER A 65 5.17 11.30 33.45
CA SER A 65 3.73 11.10 33.62
C SER A 65 2.92 11.29 32.35
N HIS A 66 3.50 11.86 31.28
CA HIS A 66 2.87 11.95 29.96
C HIS A 66 3.18 10.74 29.05
N LEU A 67 4.03 9.82 29.50
CA LEU A 67 4.29 8.55 28.83
C LEU A 67 3.24 7.52 29.29
N HIS A 68 2.09 7.52 28.65
CA HIS A 68 0.98 6.63 29.01
C HIS A 68 0.31 6.00 27.76
N ALA A 69 -0.50 5.01 27.99
CA ALA A 69 -1.30 4.37 26.94
C ALA A 69 -2.18 5.39 26.20
N PRO A 70 -2.44 5.17 24.90
CA PRO A 70 -2.10 3.99 24.11
C PRO A 70 -0.71 4.01 23.46
N GLN A 71 0.04 5.11 23.49
CA GLN A 71 1.30 5.27 22.79
C GLN A 71 2.45 4.56 23.50
N PHE A 72 2.53 4.70 24.83
CA PHE A 72 3.61 4.16 25.64
C PHE A 72 3.10 3.10 26.61
N LYS A 73 3.92 2.07 26.86
CA LYS A 73 3.78 1.20 28.03
C LYS A 73 4.29 1.94 29.27
N GLU A 74 3.94 1.46 30.44
CA GLU A 74 4.53 1.96 31.70
C GLU A 74 6.06 1.92 31.59
N PRO A 75 6.75 3.04 31.89
CA PRO A 75 8.20 3.11 31.81
C PRO A 75 8.88 2.17 32.78
N VAL A 76 9.90 1.45 32.33
CA VAL A 76 10.77 0.61 33.18
C VAL A 76 11.97 1.44 33.62
N PHE A 77 12.22 1.53 34.92
CA PHE A 77 13.33 2.29 35.46
C PHE A 77 14.59 1.42 35.59
N PHE A 78 15.72 1.95 35.10
CA PHE A 78 17.04 1.32 35.18
C PHE A 78 17.96 2.14 36.05
N LEU A 79 18.89 1.45 36.73
CA LEU A 79 19.85 2.09 37.62
C LEU A 79 21.02 2.76 36.87
N SER A 80 21.35 2.23 35.69
CA SER A 80 22.43 2.74 34.87
C SER A 80 22.11 2.76 33.37
N GLN A 81 22.79 3.63 32.64
CA GLN A 81 22.72 3.69 31.19
C GLN A 81 23.19 2.36 30.54
N GLU A 82 24.21 1.70 31.13
CA GLU A 82 24.72 0.43 30.60
C GLU A 82 23.66 -0.68 30.67
N GLU A 83 22.96 -0.77 31.78
CA GLU A 83 21.85 -1.74 31.96
C GLU A 83 20.74 -1.47 30.97
N MET A 84 20.33 -0.22 30.79
CA MET A 84 19.32 0.19 29.81
C MET A 84 19.78 -0.11 28.38
N MET A 85 21.05 0.13 28.01
CA MET A 85 21.60 -0.19 26.70
C MET A 85 21.57 -1.72 26.42
N LYS A 86 21.81 -2.55 27.44
CA LYS A 86 21.64 -4.01 27.32
C LYS A 86 20.20 -4.38 27.04
N ALA A 87 19.24 -3.77 27.72
CA ALA A 87 17.81 -3.98 27.49
C ALA A 87 17.37 -3.54 26.08
N VAL A 88 17.91 -2.43 25.54
CA VAL A 88 17.70 -2.03 24.13
C VAL A 88 18.28 -3.08 23.18
N ARG A 89 19.51 -3.55 23.43
CA ARG A 89 20.17 -4.58 22.60
C ARG A 89 19.40 -5.91 22.59
N ASN A 90 18.83 -6.26 23.74
CA ASN A 90 18.01 -7.48 23.90
C ASN A 90 16.58 -7.31 23.37
N LYS A 91 16.21 -6.12 22.82
CA LYS A 91 14.86 -5.76 22.35
C LYS A 91 13.77 -5.81 23.45
N GLU A 92 14.14 -5.72 24.71
CA GLU A 92 13.21 -5.62 25.85
C GLU A 92 12.54 -4.25 25.88
N ILE A 93 13.31 -3.20 25.55
CA ILE A 93 12.83 -1.82 25.39
C ILE A 93 13.23 -1.27 24.02
N MET A 94 12.38 -0.42 23.47
CA MET A 94 12.58 0.22 22.18
C MET A 94 13.15 1.63 22.32
N LEU A 95 12.83 2.31 23.41
CA LEU A 95 13.15 3.68 23.68
C LEU A 95 13.76 3.81 25.06
N GLY A 96 14.90 4.49 25.17
CA GLY A 96 15.51 4.88 26.44
C GLY A 96 15.51 6.39 26.61
N ILE A 97 15.14 6.87 27.79
CA ILE A 97 15.20 8.29 28.16
C ILE A 97 16.16 8.44 29.33
N ILE A 98 17.13 9.34 29.20
CA ILE A 98 18.14 9.59 30.23
C ILE A 98 18.07 11.07 30.62
N PHE A 99 17.84 11.31 31.90
CA PHE A 99 17.97 12.63 32.50
C PHE A 99 19.32 12.72 33.22
N GLU A 100 20.19 13.63 32.76
CA GLU A 100 21.50 13.86 33.34
C GLU A 100 21.38 14.43 34.76
N SER A 101 22.42 14.24 35.60
CA SER A 101 22.42 14.65 37.02
C SER A 101 22.23 16.15 37.25
N ASP A 102 22.50 16.98 36.25
CA ASP A 102 22.33 18.43 36.29
C ASP A 102 21.13 18.96 35.53
N PHE A 103 20.25 18.06 35.04
CA PHE A 103 19.10 18.39 34.19
C PHE A 103 18.20 19.46 34.83
N GLU A 104 17.67 19.22 36.02
CA GLU A 104 16.79 20.20 36.68
C GLU A 104 17.49 21.50 37.01
N ARG A 105 18.76 21.45 37.47
CA ARG A 105 19.56 22.63 37.75
C ARG A 105 19.77 23.50 36.51
N ARG A 106 20.03 22.89 35.33
CA ARG A 106 20.13 23.60 34.04
C ARG A 106 18.80 24.18 33.62
N LEU A 107 17.75 23.45 33.82
CA LEU A 107 16.39 23.89 33.44
C LEU A 107 16.01 25.17 34.21
N TYR A 108 16.20 25.20 35.55
CA TYR A 108 15.90 26.38 36.37
C TYR A 108 16.82 27.57 36.07
N LYS A 109 18.05 27.33 35.63
CA LYS A 109 19.00 28.38 35.24
C LYS A 109 18.83 28.83 33.78
N GLN A 110 17.86 28.31 33.04
CA GLN A 110 17.66 28.56 31.63
C GLN A 110 18.89 28.25 30.75
N ASN A 111 19.71 27.28 31.17
CA ASN A 111 20.99 26.95 30.55
C ASN A 111 20.90 25.60 29.82
N ASN A 112 20.17 25.58 28.69
CA ASN A 112 20.04 24.45 27.74
C ASN A 112 20.03 23.06 28.40
N PRO A 113 18.97 22.66 29.10
CA PRO A 113 18.85 21.32 29.65
C PRO A 113 18.84 20.26 28.52
N VAL A 114 19.55 19.16 28.72
CA VAL A 114 19.65 18.08 27.73
C VAL A 114 18.91 16.84 28.25
N VAL A 115 18.11 16.25 27.41
CA VAL A 115 17.50 14.93 27.60
C VAL A 115 18.08 14.02 26.52
N ASN A 116 18.78 12.98 26.90
CA ASN A 116 19.31 12.01 25.95
C ASN A 116 18.26 10.95 25.66
N ILE A 117 18.04 10.68 24.36
CA ILE A 117 17.11 9.68 23.90
C ILE A 117 17.89 8.60 23.18
N LEU A 118 17.81 7.36 23.67
CA LEU A 118 18.33 6.18 23.00
C LEU A 118 17.18 5.48 22.26
N LEU A 119 17.43 5.09 21.03
CA LEU A 119 16.40 4.56 20.16
C LEU A 119 16.88 3.29 19.46
N ASP A 120 16.10 2.22 19.52
CA ASP A 120 16.34 1.05 18.68
C ASP A 120 15.90 1.36 17.24
N SER A 121 16.85 1.71 16.38
CA SER A 121 16.57 2.06 14.98
C SER A 121 16.39 0.85 14.07
N THR A 122 16.41 -0.38 14.59
CA THR A 122 16.15 -1.57 13.77
C THR A 122 14.68 -1.65 13.33
N ALA A 123 13.77 -1.07 14.10
CA ALA A 123 12.36 -0.86 13.75
C ALA A 123 12.14 0.61 13.32
N ALA A 124 12.75 1.02 12.19
CA ALA A 124 12.92 2.41 11.79
C ALA A 124 11.63 3.26 11.86
N THR A 125 10.51 2.76 11.34
CA THR A 125 9.25 3.51 11.31
C THR A 125 8.66 3.74 12.70
N GLN A 126 8.62 2.71 13.54
CA GLN A 126 8.11 2.81 14.91
C GLN A 126 9.00 3.71 15.76
N SER A 127 10.31 3.61 15.56
CA SER A 127 11.31 4.43 16.23
C SER A 127 11.17 5.91 15.89
N PHE A 128 10.97 6.23 14.62
CA PHE A 128 10.75 7.60 14.17
C PHE A 128 9.47 8.20 14.77
N MET A 129 8.40 7.41 14.86
CA MET A 129 7.13 7.85 15.49
C MET A 129 7.29 8.03 17.00
N ALA A 130 8.00 7.10 17.68
CA ALA A 130 8.30 7.21 19.09
C ALA A 130 9.05 8.51 19.40
N LEU A 131 10.07 8.83 18.59
CA LEU A 131 10.82 10.08 18.68
C LEU A 131 9.91 11.30 18.51
N SER A 132 9.03 11.29 17.52
CA SER A 132 8.07 12.38 17.26
C SER A 132 7.13 12.60 18.45
N TYR A 133 6.64 11.54 19.09
CA TYR A 133 5.80 11.66 20.28
C TYR A 133 6.56 12.27 21.46
N ILE A 134 7.79 11.83 21.71
CA ILE A 134 8.60 12.40 22.79
C ILE A 134 8.96 13.86 22.52
N GLN A 135 9.36 14.18 21.29
CA GLN A 135 9.59 15.58 20.92
C GLN A 135 8.37 16.45 21.20
N ASN A 136 7.17 16.00 20.84
CA ASN A 136 5.92 16.70 21.11
C ASN A 136 5.66 16.87 22.62
N ILE A 137 5.94 15.85 23.43
CA ILE A 137 5.83 15.94 24.90
C ILE A 137 6.80 17.00 25.41
N ILE A 138 8.08 16.94 25.03
CA ILE A 138 9.10 17.89 25.46
C ILE A 138 8.76 19.33 25.02
N PHE A 139 8.32 19.52 23.76
CA PHE A 139 7.89 20.82 23.27
C PHE A 139 6.72 21.43 24.04
N LYS A 140 5.75 20.61 24.46
CA LYS A 140 4.65 21.08 25.32
C LYS A 140 5.15 21.58 26.68
N PHE A 141 6.26 21.05 27.18
CA PHE A 141 6.91 21.54 28.40
C PHE A 141 7.70 22.82 28.18
N GLN A 142 8.39 22.95 27.06
CA GLN A 142 9.11 24.18 26.69
C GLN A 142 8.15 25.36 26.43
N GLY A 143 6.98 25.10 25.83
CA GLY A 143 5.99 26.13 25.50
C GLY A 143 5.30 26.80 26.69
N LYS A 144 5.51 26.34 27.92
CA LYS A 144 5.05 27.06 29.12
C LYS A 144 5.96 28.18 29.57
N LEU A 145 7.10 28.36 28.95
CA LEU A 145 8.16 29.23 29.47
C LEU A 145 8.42 30.51 28.67
N LEU A 146 8.16 30.63 27.37
CA LEU A 146 8.48 31.89 26.66
C LEU A 146 7.82 31.96 25.26
N VAL A 147 6.69 32.45 25.09
CA VAL A 147 5.92 32.82 23.87
C VAL A 147 4.79 31.82 23.55
N PRO A 148 3.53 32.26 23.66
CA PRO A 148 2.38 31.41 23.28
C PRO A 148 2.17 31.41 21.78
N VAL A 149 2.94 30.61 21.05
CA VAL A 149 2.62 30.31 19.65
C VAL A 149 1.58 29.18 19.63
N LYS A 150 0.34 29.52 19.37
CA LYS A 150 -0.73 28.55 19.20
C LYS A 150 -0.62 27.96 17.80
N ILE A 151 -0.08 26.75 17.69
CA ILE A 151 -0.07 26.01 16.43
C ILE A 151 -1.43 25.34 16.27
N GLN A 152 -2.16 25.70 15.22
CA GLN A 152 -3.36 25.01 14.78
C GLN A 152 -3.00 24.12 13.60
N ILE A 153 -3.14 22.79 13.76
CA ILE A 153 -2.88 21.82 12.71
C ILE A 153 -4.23 21.40 12.13
N HIS A 154 -4.47 21.74 10.87
CA HIS A 154 -5.60 21.27 10.11
C HIS A 154 -5.17 20.11 9.22
N LYS A 155 -5.60 18.89 9.54
CA LYS A 155 -5.39 17.71 8.69
C LYS A 155 -6.45 17.70 7.61
N LEU A 156 -6.06 17.87 6.35
CA LEU A 156 -6.96 17.86 5.21
C LEU A 156 -7.10 16.44 4.65
N PHE A 157 -8.28 16.12 4.07
CA PHE A 157 -8.61 14.92 3.29
C PHE A 157 -8.62 13.57 4.05
N ASN A 158 -7.93 13.43 5.14
CA ASN A 158 -8.00 12.34 6.10
C ASN A 158 -7.84 12.92 7.50
N PRO A 159 -8.91 13.53 8.08
CA PRO A 159 -8.82 14.29 9.33
C PRO A 159 -8.26 13.49 10.49
N ASN A 160 -8.57 12.19 10.53
CA ASN A 160 -8.08 11.28 11.56
C ASN A 160 -6.66 10.77 11.27
N ALA A 161 -6.08 11.11 10.10
CA ALA A 161 -4.84 10.53 9.60
C ALA A 161 -4.84 8.99 9.72
N SER A 162 -5.98 8.38 9.36
CA SER A 162 -6.19 6.95 9.49
C SER A 162 -5.30 6.19 8.52
N TYR A 163 -4.25 5.61 9.04
CA TYR A 163 -3.35 4.76 8.28
C TYR A 163 -4.05 3.49 7.72
N PRO A 164 -4.93 2.82 8.48
CA PRO A 164 -5.71 1.69 7.97
C PRO A 164 -6.46 1.98 6.67
N TYR A 165 -7.03 3.17 6.54
CA TYR A 165 -7.75 3.57 5.33
C TYR A 165 -6.85 3.67 4.11
N PHE A 166 -5.70 4.30 4.29
CA PHE A 166 -4.70 4.42 3.23
C PHE A 166 -4.18 3.05 2.81
N MET A 167 -3.79 2.20 3.77
CA MET A 167 -3.24 0.87 3.48
C MET A 167 -4.25 -0.06 2.84
N ALA A 168 -5.50 -0.10 3.33
CA ALA A 168 -6.54 -0.94 2.75
C ALA A 168 -6.84 -0.54 1.29
N LEU A 169 -6.89 0.76 0.99
CA LEU A 169 -7.07 1.23 -0.38
C LEU A 169 -5.84 0.89 -1.24
N SER A 170 -4.63 1.18 -0.78
CA SER A 170 -3.39 0.91 -1.52
C SER A 170 -3.22 -0.57 -1.82
N GLU A 171 -3.55 -1.44 -0.86
CA GLU A 171 -3.51 -2.89 -1.07
C GLU A 171 -4.55 -3.35 -2.08
N LEU A 172 -5.78 -2.84 -2.01
CA LEU A 172 -6.79 -3.14 -3.04
C LEU A 172 -6.28 -2.80 -4.45
N LEU A 173 -5.67 -1.62 -4.63
CA LEU A 173 -5.14 -1.19 -5.93
C LEU A 173 -3.97 -2.09 -6.39
N SER A 174 -3.13 -2.54 -5.45
CA SER A 174 -2.02 -3.47 -5.71
C SER A 174 -2.54 -4.87 -6.10
N VAL A 175 -3.54 -5.37 -5.39
CA VAL A 175 -4.21 -6.65 -5.69
C VAL A 175 -4.87 -6.63 -7.08
N ILE A 176 -5.59 -5.55 -7.41
CA ILE A 176 -6.18 -5.36 -8.75
C ILE A 176 -5.09 -5.44 -9.82
N THR A 177 -3.96 -4.78 -9.58
CA THR A 177 -2.82 -4.78 -10.51
C THR A 177 -2.25 -6.19 -10.69
N LEU A 178 -1.88 -6.84 -9.60
CA LEU A 178 -1.25 -8.15 -9.61
C LEU A 178 -2.16 -9.21 -10.23
N LEU A 179 -3.42 -9.29 -9.79
CA LEU A 179 -4.35 -10.28 -10.28
C LEU A 179 -4.73 -10.05 -11.73
N SER A 180 -4.88 -8.79 -12.20
CA SER A 180 -5.11 -8.51 -13.63
C SER A 180 -3.97 -9.05 -14.50
N VAL A 181 -2.73 -8.90 -14.05
CA VAL A 181 -1.55 -9.42 -14.77
C VAL A 181 -1.49 -10.94 -14.74
N VAL A 182 -1.55 -11.51 -13.53
CA VAL A 182 -1.36 -12.96 -13.33
C VAL A 182 -2.49 -13.77 -13.97
N LEU A 183 -3.75 -13.39 -13.74
CA LEU A 183 -4.90 -14.12 -14.30
C LEU A 183 -4.90 -14.04 -15.84
N THR A 184 -4.57 -12.87 -16.40
CA THR A 184 -4.47 -12.74 -17.86
C THR A 184 -3.35 -13.62 -18.42
N ALA A 185 -2.15 -13.57 -17.83
CA ALA A 185 -1.05 -14.41 -18.29
C ALA A 185 -1.35 -15.91 -18.15
N ALA A 186 -1.88 -16.30 -16.99
CA ALA A 186 -2.24 -17.69 -16.72
C ALA A 186 -3.31 -18.25 -17.67
N ALA A 187 -4.30 -17.44 -18.08
CA ALA A 187 -5.34 -17.86 -19.00
C ALA A 187 -4.81 -18.29 -20.38
N PHE A 188 -3.67 -17.75 -20.80
CA PHE A 188 -3.01 -18.16 -22.05
C PHE A 188 -1.97 -19.26 -21.84
N VAL A 189 -1.18 -19.16 -20.79
CA VAL A 189 -0.09 -20.13 -20.56
C VAL A 189 -0.65 -21.50 -20.20
N LYS A 190 -1.76 -21.56 -19.49
CA LYS A 190 -2.48 -22.80 -19.19
C LYS A 190 -2.89 -23.58 -20.45
N GLU A 191 -3.28 -22.90 -21.53
CA GLU A 191 -3.58 -23.56 -22.81
C GLU A 191 -2.32 -24.16 -23.46
N LYS A 192 -1.16 -23.47 -23.31
CA LYS A 192 0.14 -24.00 -23.78
C LYS A 192 0.56 -25.23 -22.99
N GLU A 193 0.46 -25.16 -21.66
CA GLU A 193 0.86 -26.23 -20.75
C GLU A 193 0.00 -27.49 -20.89
N ASN A 194 -1.31 -27.31 -21.12
CA ASN A 194 -2.26 -28.41 -21.35
C ASN A 194 -2.24 -28.96 -22.80
N GLY A 195 -1.44 -28.38 -23.70
CA GLY A 195 -1.40 -28.79 -25.12
C GLY A 195 -2.66 -28.43 -25.91
N THR A 196 -3.54 -27.60 -25.36
CA THR A 196 -4.77 -27.14 -26.03
C THR A 196 -4.54 -25.91 -26.91
N TRP A 197 -3.33 -25.37 -26.88
CA TRP A 197 -2.93 -24.21 -27.69
C TRP A 197 -3.10 -24.47 -29.19
N ASP A 198 -2.65 -25.61 -29.71
CA ASP A 198 -2.76 -25.96 -31.12
C ASP A 198 -4.19 -26.15 -31.56
N ILE A 199 -5.04 -26.71 -30.69
CA ILE A 199 -6.48 -26.82 -30.92
C ILE A 199 -7.12 -25.45 -31.07
N MET A 200 -6.73 -24.49 -30.22
CA MET A 200 -7.19 -23.12 -30.25
C MET A 200 -6.81 -22.40 -31.56
N LEU A 201 -5.63 -22.70 -32.12
CA LEU A 201 -5.17 -22.15 -33.40
C LEU A 201 -6.00 -22.67 -34.60
N LEU A 202 -6.56 -23.90 -34.50
CA LEU A 202 -7.40 -24.50 -35.52
C LEU A 202 -8.87 -24.04 -35.47
N MET A 203 -9.27 -23.31 -34.45
CA MET A 203 -10.65 -22.83 -34.36
C MET A 203 -10.96 -21.80 -35.45
N PRO A 204 -12.18 -21.80 -36.03
CA PRO A 204 -12.59 -20.83 -37.05
C PRO A 204 -12.96 -19.47 -36.42
N VAL A 205 -12.07 -18.95 -35.55
CA VAL A 205 -12.24 -17.67 -34.83
C VAL A 205 -10.96 -16.87 -35.00
N SER A 206 -11.08 -15.57 -35.24
CA SER A 206 -9.91 -14.74 -35.38
C SER A 206 -9.10 -14.66 -34.06
N SER A 207 -7.78 -14.75 -34.16
CA SER A 207 -6.85 -14.61 -33.00
C SER A 207 -7.14 -13.37 -32.17
N LYS A 208 -7.49 -12.27 -32.84
CA LYS A 208 -7.85 -11.00 -32.16
C LYS A 208 -9.08 -11.17 -31.27
N ALA A 209 -10.10 -11.87 -31.73
CA ALA A 209 -11.31 -12.10 -30.93
C ALA A 209 -11.02 -13.01 -29.73
N VAL A 210 -10.16 -14.02 -29.89
CA VAL A 210 -9.73 -14.90 -28.79
C VAL A 210 -8.98 -14.12 -27.73
N ILE A 211 -7.98 -13.33 -28.12
CA ILE A 211 -7.17 -12.55 -27.19
C ILE A 211 -8.03 -11.54 -26.43
N LEU A 212 -8.91 -10.81 -27.14
CA LEU A 212 -9.81 -9.85 -26.52
C LEU A 212 -10.81 -10.52 -25.57
N ALA A 213 -11.42 -11.66 -25.97
CA ALA A 213 -12.38 -12.36 -25.14
C ALA A 213 -11.74 -12.89 -23.85
N LYS A 214 -10.56 -13.52 -23.93
CA LYS A 214 -9.84 -14.00 -22.76
C LYS A 214 -9.43 -12.84 -21.83
N SER A 215 -8.86 -11.76 -22.36
CA SER A 215 -8.52 -10.56 -21.55
C SER A 215 -9.76 -9.97 -20.88
N PHE A 216 -10.86 -9.84 -21.60
CA PHE A 216 -12.11 -9.30 -21.09
C PHE A 216 -12.69 -10.16 -19.95
N SER A 217 -12.61 -11.48 -20.07
CA SER A 217 -13.04 -12.41 -19.02
C SER A 217 -12.25 -12.20 -17.72
N GLN A 218 -10.93 -12.00 -17.80
CA GLN A 218 -10.12 -11.76 -16.62
C GLN A 218 -10.43 -10.39 -15.99
N VAL A 219 -10.67 -9.37 -16.81
CA VAL A 219 -11.11 -8.05 -16.32
C VAL A 219 -12.46 -8.16 -15.59
N ILE A 220 -13.42 -8.96 -16.08
CA ILE A 220 -14.69 -9.20 -15.37
C ILE A 220 -14.45 -9.82 -13.99
N ILE A 221 -13.56 -10.81 -13.88
CA ILE A 221 -13.23 -11.47 -12.62
C ILE A 221 -12.65 -10.46 -11.63
N VAL A 222 -11.69 -9.64 -12.07
CA VAL A 222 -11.07 -8.61 -11.26
C VAL A 222 -12.08 -7.53 -10.84
N MET A 223 -12.96 -7.10 -11.73
CA MET A 223 -14.02 -6.14 -11.41
C MET A 223 -15.00 -6.70 -10.38
N ALA A 224 -15.39 -7.97 -10.50
CA ALA A 224 -16.23 -8.64 -9.50
C ALA A 224 -15.54 -8.69 -8.13
N GLY A 225 -14.25 -9.04 -8.07
CA GLY A 225 -13.45 -8.99 -6.86
C GLY A 225 -13.35 -7.58 -6.27
N THR A 226 -13.15 -6.57 -7.11
CA THR A 226 -13.12 -5.16 -6.70
C THR A 226 -14.45 -4.71 -6.07
N ILE A 227 -15.58 -5.09 -6.67
CA ILE A 227 -16.91 -4.78 -6.12
C ILE A 227 -17.10 -5.42 -4.75
N ILE A 228 -16.74 -6.71 -4.62
CA ILE A 228 -16.81 -7.45 -3.35
C ILE A 228 -15.94 -6.77 -2.29
N SER A 229 -14.68 -6.48 -2.61
CA SER A 229 -13.74 -5.86 -1.69
C SER A 229 -14.18 -4.46 -1.28
N THR A 230 -14.60 -3.64 -2.22
CA THR A 230 -15.05 -2.27 -1.92
C THR A 230 -16.29 -2.30 -1.02
N GLY A 231 -17.28 -3.15 -1.33
CA GLY A 231 -18.51 -3.25 -0.54
C GLY A 231 -18.30 -3.85 0.84
N ILE A 232 -17.60 -4.99 0.92
CA ILE A 232 -17.46 -5.73 2.19
C ILE A 232 -16.31 -5.19 3.03
N ILE A 233 -15.13 -5.01 2.43
CA ILE A 233 -13.93 -4.66 3.21
C ILE A 233 -13.82 -3.15 3.42
N LEU A 234 -13.81 -2.35 2.33
CA LEU A 234 -13.62 -0.91 2.49
C LEU A 234 -14.80 -0.26 3.21
N PHE A 235 -16.03 -0.52 2.77
CA PHE A 235 -17.21 0.10 3.38
C PHE A 235 -17.72 -0.66 4.60
N GLY A 236 -17.80 -2.01 4.55
CA GLY A 236 -18.38 -2.81 5.62
C GLY A 236 -17.48 -2.94 6.85
N VAL A 237 -16.18 -3.19 6.66
CA VAL A 237 -15.23 -3.45 7.77
C VAL A 237 -14.50 -2.18 8.21
N PHE A 238 -13.96 -1.42 7.25
CA PHE A 238 -13.18 -0.21 7.58
C PHE A 238 -14.05 1.03 7.71
N ASN A 239 -15.30 1.03 7.21
CA ASN A 239 -16.15 2.23 7.12
C ASN A 239 -15.41 3.39 6.43
N LEU A 240 -14.66 3.06 5.36
CA LEU A 240 -13.89 4.03 4.61
C LEU A 240 -14.85 5.05 3.97
N PRO A 241 -14.72 6.35 4.25
CA PRO A 241 -15.55 7.35 3.59
C PRO A 241 -15.14 7.45 2.11
N ILE A 242 -16.13 7.55 1.24
CA ILE A 242 -15.91 7.94 -0.16
C ILE A 242 -16.43 9.36 -0.33
N ASN A 243 -15.53 10.28 -0.66
CA ASN A 243 -15.87 11.69 -0.86
C ASN A 243 -16.26 12.00 -2.32
N GLY A 244 -15.84 11.14 -3.26
CA GLY A 244 -16.14 11.23 -4.68
C GLY A 244 -17.12 10.17 -5.16
N SER A 245 -17.14 9.89 -6.47
CA SER A 245 -18.08 8.95 -7.11
C SER A 245 -17.49 7.53 -7.23
N LEU A 246 -18.16 6.55 -6.62
CA LEU A 246 -17.81 5.13 -6.77
C LEU A 246 -17.86 4.68 -8.24
N THR A 247 -18.82 5.20 -9.01
CA THR A 247 -18.95 4.87 -10.44
C THR A 247 -17.70 5.32 -11.22
N VAL A 248 -17.17 6.49 -10.92
CA VAL A 248 -15.93 7.02 -11.53
C VAL A 248 -14.74 6.12 -11.17
N PHE A 249 -14.65 5.68 -9.92
CA PHE A 249 -13.62 4.71 -9.49
C PHE A 249 -13.73 3.40 -10.27
N MET A 250 -14.93 2.83 -10.42
CA MET A 250 -15.13 1.58 -11.17
C MET A 250 -14.76 1.73 -12.65
N ILE A 251 -15.06 2.87 -13.28
CA ILE A 251 -14.67 3.14 -14.66
C ILE A 251 -13.14 3.25 -14.79
N LEU A 252 -12.49 3.97 -13.89
CA LEU A 252 -11.03 4.09 -13.86
C LEU A 252 -10.37 2.72 -13.67
N THR A 253 -10.90 1.92 -12.74
CA THR A 253 -10.44 0.56 -12.48
C THR A 253 -10.61 -0.35 -13.71
N PHE A 254 -11.72 -0.23 -14.42
CA PHE A 254 -11.95 -1.00 -15.63
C PHE A 254 -10.89 -0.73 -16.71
N PHE A 255 -10.60 0.54 -17.00
CA PHE A 255 -9.55 0.88 -17.96
C PHE A 255 -8.16 0.44 -17.45
N TYR A 256 -7.91 0.59 -16.17
CA TYR A 256 -6.65 0.18 -15.58
C TYR A 256 -6.45 -1.34 -15.59
N ALA A 257 -7.51 -2.13 -15.36
CA ALA A 257 -7.45 -3.58 -15.43
C ALA A 257 -7.09 -4.07 -16.86
N PHE A 258 -7.57 -3.39 -17.91
CA PHE A 258 -7.12 -3.65 -19.28
C PHE A 258 -5.65 -3.31 -19.49
N THR A 259 -5.17 -2.19 -18.92
CA THR A 259 -3.74 -1.83 -18.94
C THR A 259 -2.89 -2.95 -18.35
N SER A 260 -3.25 -3.42 -17.17
CA SER A 260 -2.54 -4.49 -16.46
C SER A 260 -2.65 -5.83 -17.21
N ALA A 261 -3.81 -6.13 -17.83
CA ALA A 261 -3.97 -7.28 -18.70
C ALA A 261 -2.97 -7.25 -19.88
N GLY A 262 -2.62 -6.07 -20.40
CA GLY A 262 -1.60 -5.92 -21.44
C GLY A 262 -0.23 -6.41 -21.00
N ILE A 263 0.17 -6.16 -19.74
CA ILE A 263 1.39 -6.71 -19.15
C ILE A 263 1.28 -8.23 -19.05
N GLY A 264 0.12 -8.74 -18.62
CA GLY A 264 -0.16 -10.18 -18.57
C GLY A 264 -0.04 -10.85 -19.96
N LEU A 265 -0.54 -10.22 -21.03
CA LEU A 265 -0.37 -10.70 -22.41
C LEU A 265 1.11 -10.74 -22.82
N PHE A 266 1.89 -9.73 -22.44
CA PHE A 266 3.32 -9.73 -22.69
C PHE A 266 4.02 -10.90 -21.97
N ILE A 267 3.72 -11.12 -20.69
CA ILE A 267 4.25 -12.26 -19.92
C ILE A 267 3.85 -13.58 -20.57
N ALA A 268 2.59 -13.73 -20.96
CA ALA A 268 2.10 -14.93 -21.65
C ALA A 268 2.82 -15.21 -22.97
N SER A 269 3.32 -14.17 -23.64
CA SER A 269 4.10 -14.35 -24.88
C SER A 269 5.47 -14.96 -24.67
N VAL A 270 6.03 -14.86 -23.46
CA VAL A 270 7.38 -15.29 -23.12
C VAL A 270 7.34 -16.56 -22.24
N ALA A 271 6.39 -16.65 -21.33
CA ALA A 271 6.28 -17.76 -20.38
C ALA A 271 5.79 -19.05 -21.08
N HIS A 272 6.33 -20.17 -20.63
CA HIS A 272 5.99 -21.52 -21.13
C HIS A 272 5.15 -22.31 -20.13
N ASP A 273 5.23 -22.00 -18.84
CA ASP A 273 4.52 -22.67 -17.75
C ASP A 273 4.02 -21.66 -16.72
N ILE A 274 3.14 -22.10 -15.81
CA ILE A 274 2.54 -21.27 -14.78
C ILE A 274 3.57 -20.74 -13.77
N ILE A 275 4.62 -21.51 -13.49
CA ILE A 275 5.69 -21.09 -12.56
C ILE A 275 6.41 -19.86 -13.11
N GLN A 276 6.73 -19.87 -14.41
CA GLN A 276 7.33 -18.71 -15.08
C GLN A 276 6.38 -17.50 -15.10
N VAL A 277 5.08 -17.71 -15.26
CA VAL A 277 4.09 -16.61 -15.13
C VAL A 277 4.22 -15.93 -13.78
N VAL A 278 4.24 -16.70 -12.69
CA VAL A 278 4.36 -16.14 -11.33
C VAL A 278 5.69 -15.42 -11.14
N GLN A 279 6.80 -16.02 -11.56
CA GLN A 279 8.13 -15.42 -11.44
C GLN A 279 8.28 -14.12 -12.23
N LEU A 280 7.84 -14.09 -13.49
CA LEU A 280 7.91 -12.91 -14.34
C LEU A 280 6.93 -11.83 -13.86
N SER A 281 5.74 -12.21 -13.37
CA SER A 281 4.81 -11.26 -12.78
C SER A 281 5.41 -10.61 -11.54
N ALA A 282 6.01 -11.37 -10.64
CA ALA A 282 6.67 -10.82 -9.45
C ALA A 282 7.83 -9.89 -9.83
N LEU A 283 8.68 -10.31 -10.78
CA LEU A 283 9.83 -9.53 -11.25
C LEU A 283 9.42 -8.18 -11.85
N ILE A 284 8.33 -8.15 -12.63
CA ILE A 284 7.86 -6.93 -13.29
C ILE A 284 7.02 -6.07 -12.34
N MET A 285 6.14 -6.70 -11.54
CA MET A 285 5.19 -5.96 -10.71
C MET A 285 5.84 -5.32 -9.49
N MET A 286 6.86 -5.95 -8.91
CA MET A 286 7.53 -5.40 -7.73
C MET A 286 8.09 -3.99 -7.97
N PRO A 287 8.92 -3.74 -9.02
CA PRO A 287 9.34 -2.37 -9.35
C PRO A 287 8.18 -1.43 -9.69
N VAL A 288 7.15 -1.92 -10.41
CA VAL A 288 5.99 -1.10 -10.79
C VAL A 288 5.23 -0.62 -9.56
N ILE A 289 5.00 -1.49 -8.56
CA ILE A 289 4.32 -1.14 -7.31
C ILE A 289 5.18 -0.17 -6.50
N PHE A 290 6.48 -0.40 -6.36
CA PHE A 290 7.37 0.52 -5.64
C PHE A 290 7.41 1.92 -6.26
N LEU A 291 7.44 2.01 -7.59
CA LEU A 291 7.49 3.29 -8.31
C LEU A 291 6.13 3.99 -8.41
N SER A 292 5.06 3.34 -8.04
CA SER A 292 3.70 3.85 -8.24
C SER A 292 3.25 4.91 -7.22
N GLY A 293 3.86 4.92 -6.04
CA GLY A 293 3.41 5.76 -4.92
C GLY A 293 2.53 5.02 -3.91
N ALA A 294 2.20 3.73 -4.14
CA ALA A 294 1.35 2.94 -3.24
C ALA A 294 1.91 2.83 -1.82
N TRP A 295 3.21 2.60 -1.70
CA TRP A 295 3.88 2.40 -0.42
C TRP A 295 4.73 3.60 0.01
N THR A 296 5.34 4.28 -0.95
CA THR A 296 6.16 5.47 -0.70
C THR A 296 5.66 6.63 -1.56
N PRO A 297 5.22 7.74 -0.97
CA PRO A 297 4.77 8.90 -1.74
C PRO A 297 5.79 9.32 -2.79
N VAL A 298 5.32 9.59 -4.01
CA VAL A 298 6.21 9.88 -5.16
C VAL A 298 7.15 11.06 -4.88
N HIS A 299 6.65 12.10 -4.19
CA HIS A 299 7.46 13.27 -3.83
C HIS A 299 8.59 12.99 -2.83
N ALA A 300 8.52 11.88 -2.10
CA ALA A 300 9.57 11.44 -1.17
C ALA A 300 10.64 10.56 -1.84
N MET A 301 10.44 10.19 -3.10
CA MET A 301 11.41 9.38 -3.85
C MET A 301 12.58 10.23 -4.36
N HIS A 302 13.69 9.57 -4.68
CA HIS A 302 14.80 10.21 -5.38
C HIS A 302 14.33 10.78 -6.74
N PRO A 303 14.80 11.97 -7.20
CA PRO A 303 14.32 12.60 -8.44
C PRO A 303 14.31 11.69 -9.67
N VAL A 304 15.32 10.86 -9.84
CA VAL A 304 15.37 9.87 -10.96
C VAL A 304 14.18 8.91 -10.92
N LEU A 305 13.81 8.43 -9.73
CA LEU A 305 12.67 7.52 -9.55
C LEU A 305 11.33 8.23 -9.78
N GLN A 306 11.24 9.52 -9.43
CA GLN A 306 10.07 10.35 -9.73
C GLN A 306 9.83 10.47 -11.24
N TYR A 307 10.89 10.67 -12.04
CA TYR A 307 10.80 10.69 -13.51
C TYR A 307 10.43 9.32 -14.08
N LEU A 308 11.03 8.24 -13.59
CA LEU A 308 10.69 6.88 -14.03
C LEU A 308 9.24 6.52 -13.70
N SER A 309 8.73 6.99 -12.57
CA SER A 309 7.35 6.72 -12.16
C SER A 309 6.30 7.32 -13.11
N ILE A 310 6.64 8.36 -13.89
CA ILE A 310 5.74 8.96 -14.90
C ILE A 310 5.35 7.94 -15.98
N LEU A 311 6.22 6.98 -16.27
CA LEU A 311 5.94 5.91 -17.24
C LEU A 311 5.06 4.80 -16.68
N SER A 312 4.79 4.80 -15.37
CA SER A 312 3.97 3.78 -14.72
C SER A 312 2.48 4.16 -14.76
N PRO A 313 1.62 3.39 -15.43
CA PRO A 313 0.17 3.63 -15.42
C PRO A 313 -0.42 3.44 -14.02
N LEU A 314 0.21 2.62 -13.17
CA LEU A 314 -0.20 2.40 -11.79
C LEU A 314 -0.13 3.68 -10.95
N ARG A 315 0.86 4.55 -11.20
CA ARG A 315 0.94 5.87 -10.55
C ARG A 315 -0.34 6.69 -10.76
N TYR A 316 -0.79 6.80 -12.00
CA TYR A 316 -2.01 7.56 -12.33
C TYR A 316 -3.26 6.91 -11.74
N TYR A 317 -3.31 5.59 -11.75
CA TYR A 317 -4.41 4.84 -11.15
C TYR A 317 -4.50 5.05 -9.63
N ILE A 318 -3.37 5.00 -8.90
CA ILE A 318 -3.34 5.25 -7.46
C ILE A 318 -3.73 6.69 -7.15
N GLN A 319 -3.11 7.67 -7.79
CA GLN A 319 -3.40 9.09 -7.54
C GLN A 319 -4.84 9.46 -7.87
N GLY A 320 -5.39 8.91 -8.96
CA GLY A 320 -6.79 9.07 -9.32
C GLY A 320 -7.74 8.44 -8.30
N SER A 321 -7.44 7.21 -7.85
CA SER A 321 -8.23 6.52 -6.83
C SER A 321 -8.19 7.23 -5.47
N GLU A 322 -7.02 7.68 -5.03
CA GLU A 322 -6.89 8.51 -3.82
C GLU A 322 -7.64 9.84 -3.94
N GLY A 323 -7.61 10.45 -5.13
CA GLY A 323 -8.39 11.65 -5.44
C GLY A 323 -9.88 11.42 -5.23
N ILE A 324 -10.40 10.31 -5.73
CA ILE A 324 -11.82 9.95 -5.61
C ILE A 324 -12.18 9.64 -4.15
N PHE A 325 -11.42 8.77 -3.48
CA PHE A 325 -11.78 8.33 -2.13
C PHE A 325 -11.57 9.43 -1.08
N PHE A 326 -10.42 10.09 -1.07
CA PHE A 326 -10.04 11.00 0.02
C PHE A 326 -10.31 12.47 -0.27
N ARG A 327 -10.07 12.93 -1.52
CA ARG A 327 -10.17 14.34 -1.87
C ARG A 327 -11.52 14.75 -2.41
N GLY A 328 -12.36 13.79 -2.85
CA GLY A 328 -13.62 14.09 -3.51
C GLY A 328 -13.46 14.78 -4.86
N THR A 329 -12.35 14.49 -5.54
CA THR A 329 -12.01 15.14 -6.83
C THR A 329 -13.11 14.88 -7.86
N GLU A 330 -13.56 15.93 -8.52
CA GLU A 330 -14.57 15.85 -9.57
C GLU A 330 -14.02 15.20 -10.84
N LEU A 331 -14.90 14.67 -11.69
CA LEU A 331 -14.52 13.96 -12.92
C LEU A 331 -13.66 14.83 -13.85
N ILE A 332 -13.93 16.14 -13.89
CA ILE A 332 -13.19 17.10 -14.72
C ILE A 332 -11.72 17.18 -14.30
N ASP A 333 -11.45 17.15 -12.99
CA ASP A 333 -10.08 17.26 -12.47
C ASP A 333 -9.33 15.91 -12.50
N LEU A 334 -10.06 14.81 -12.78
CA LEU A 334 -9.47 13.48 -12.91
C LEU A 334 -8.97 13.15 -14.33
N TRP A 335 -9.16 14.05 -15.29
CA TRP A 335 -8.85 13.79 -16.71
C TRP A 335 -7.38 13.39 -16.93
N GLU A 336 -6.43 13.98 -16.19
CA GLU A 336 -5.00 13.67 -16.30
C GLU A 336 -4.73 12.20 -15.90
N TYR A 337 -5.39 11.72 -14.86
CA TYR A 337 -5.24 10.34 -14.41
C TYR A 337 -5.86 9.35 -15.39
N PHE A 338 -7.04 9.67 -15.94
CA PHE A 338 -7.64 8.86 -17.00
C PHE A 338 -6.77 8.87 -18.25
N ALA A 339 -6.26 10.02 -18.67
CA ALA A 339 -5.38 10.13 -19.82
C ALA A 339 -4.10 9.32 -19.62
N GLY A 340 -3.46 9.41 -18.45
CA GLY A 340 -2.28 8.61 -18.12
C GLY A 340 -2.55 7.10 -18.19
N VAL A 341 -3.65 6.63 -17.60
CA VAL A 341 -4.04 5.21 -17.65
C VAL A 341 -4.34 4.78 -19.08
N ILE A 342 -5.13 5.55 -19.84
CA ILE A 342 -5.56 5.16 -21.18
C ILE A 342 -4.43 5.23 -22.20
N ILE A 343 -3.62 6.30 -22.18
CA ILE A 343 -2.55 6.49 -23.19
C ILE A 343 -1.42 5.51 -22.93
N ILE A 344 -0.84 5.54 -21.71
CA ILE A 344 0.29 4.65 -21.38
C ILE A 344 -0.20 3.20 -21.34
N GLY A 345 -1.34 2.97 -20.72
CA GLY A 345 -1.95 1.66 -20.63
C GLY A 345 -2.37 1.09 -21.99
N GLY A 346 -2.94 1.90 -22.85
CA GLY A 346 -3.30 1.52 -24.23
C GLY A 346 -2.07 1.10 -25.02
N PHE A 347 -0.96 1.83 -24.89
CA PHE A 347 0.30 1.45 -25.52
C PHE A 347 0.81 0.08 -25.00
N ILE A 348 0.80 -0.13 -23.69
CA ILE A 348 1.21 -1.39 -23.06
C ILE A 348 0.30 -2.53 -23.53
N TYR A 349 -1.01 -2.31 -23.55
CA TYR A 349 -1.97 -3.33 -23.99
C TYR A 349 -1.76 -3.69 -25.46
N ILE A 350 -1.62 -2.71 -26.35
CA ILE A 350 -1.37 -2.94 -27.76
C ILE A 350 -0.05 -3.68 -27.99
N TYR A 351 0.97 -3.36 -27.21
CA TYR A 351 2.26 -4.05 -27.30
C TYR A 351 2.13 -5.53 -26.89
N GLY A 352 1.54 -5.82 -25.72
CA GLY A 352 1.29 -7.18 -25.25
C GLY A 352 0.40 -7.97 -26.24
N PHE A 353 -0.68 -7.33 -26.70
CA PHE A 353 -1.61 -7.89 -27.69
C PHE A 353 -0.90 -8.29 -28.99
N ARG A 354 -0.03 -7.42 -29.53
CA ARG A 354 0.75 -7.72 -30.73
C ARG A 354 1.77 -8.82 -30.50
N LYS A 355 2.37 -8.86 -29.31
CA LYS A 355 3.37 -9.89 -28.97
C LYS A 355 2.75 -11.27 -28.89
N ILE A 356 1.67 -11.44 -28.13
CA ILE A 356 0.96 -12.71 -28.03
C ILE A 356 0.32 -13.10 -29.38
N GLY A 357 -0.21 -12.12 -30.14
CA GLY A 357 -0.82 -12.34 -31.43
C GLY A 357 0.13 -12.86 -32.52
N LYS A 358 1.45 -12.75 -32.34
CA LYS A 358 2.44 -13.35 -33.23
C LYS A 358 2.62 -14.86 -33.02
N LEU A 359 2.06 -15.39 -31.95
CA LEU A 359 2.08 -16.83 -31.64
C LEU A 359 0.86 -17.56 -32.21
N PHE A 360 -0.15 -16.80 -32.70
CA PHE A 360 -1.30 -17.28 -33.45
C PHE A 360 -1.02 -17.24 -34.95
#